data_862b5159bda65fca9a9d474dd53aacd8
#
_entry.id   862b5159bda65fca9a9d474dd53aacd8
#
_cell.length_a   1.000
_cell.length_b   1.000
_cell.length_c   1.000
_cell.angle_alpha   90.00
_cell.angle_beta   90.00
_cell.angle_gamma   90.00
#
_symmetry.space_group_name_H-M   'P 1'
#
loop_
_entity.id
_entity.type
_entity.pdbx_description
1 polymer ?
#
loop_
_entity_poly.entity_id
_entity_poly.type
_entity_poly.pdbx_seq_one_letter_code
_entity_poly.pdbx_strand_id
1 'polypeptide(L)'
;MKNITIITSTRAEYGLLRPVIQKVAAAQDLQLQLVVTGAHLCARFGNTIQEIEADGLPIAARLPIFEEENPNEPVALTIARTITVFDGYFAAHRPDAVLLLGDRFEIFAVATAAAARHIPIAHISGGDVTLGAADEYYRHCITKMAALHFPSCAESAARLVRMGEAPETVFCVGGLGDENIRTLPKMTRQELCASTGFDLMQPFAIVTSHPETSAAAGDPAAQADALCAAMEAVPGVFWLITGSNADAGGAVCTAKMQAFAAAHPQRAGFINSLGLKRYLSAMQCTALVVGNSSSGVVETPTFGVPTVNIGSRQAGRIICQNVLCCAAAAPAIEAALRRAMTPEFSAVAHAAQSPYNGGDTSGKICRVLAQFDFAKPKTFYDGPVPEFNPKRSISL
;
A
#
# COMPACT_ATOMS: atom_id res chain seq x y z
N MET A 1 13.51 -20.49 -19.67
CA MET A 1 12.30 -19.81 -19.12
C MET A 1 12.24 -20.12 -17.64
N LYS A 2 12.19 -19.09 -16.78
CA LYS A 2 12.12 -19.28 -15.32
C LYS A 2 10.67 -19.28 -14.85
N ASN A 3 10.32 -20.23 -13.98
CA ASN A 3 9.02 -20.31 -13.33
C ASN A 3 8.96 -19.35 -12.14
N ILE A 4 8.14 -18.32 -12.24
CA ILE A 4 7.93 -17.36 -11.16
C ILE A 4 6.52 -17.53 -10.60
N THR A 5 6.44 -17.97 -9.34
CA THR A 5 5.17 -18.00 -8.62
C THR A 5 4.93 -16.64 -7.98
N ILE A 6 3.84 -15.98 -8.37
CA ILE A 6 3.39 -14.72 -7.76
C ILE A 6 2.19 -15.03 -6.88
N ILE A 7 2.26 -14.60 -5.61
CA ILE A 7 1.21 -14.83 -4.62
C ILE A 7 0.44 -13.52 -4.41
N THR A 8 -0.88 -13.61 -4.33
CA THR A 8 -1.74 -12.49 -3.91
C THR A 8 -2.79 -12.96 -2.91
N SER A 9 -2.93 -12.22 -1.81
CA SER A 9 -3.80 -12.56 -0.69
C SER A 9 -4.97 -11.59 -0.50
N THR A 10 -4.83 -10.35 -0.98
CA THR A 10 -5.83 -9.29 -0.80
C THR A 10 -6.01 -8.42 -2.04
N ARG A 11 -7.18 -7.79 -2.15
CA ARG A 11 -7.50 -6.86 -3.23
C ARG A 11 -6.50 -5.70 -3.34
N ALA A 12 -6.08 -5.15 -2.21
CA ALA A 12 -5.12 -4.02 -2.19
C ALA A 12 -3.77 -4.45 -2.75
N GLU A 13 -3.32 -5.64 -2.39
CA GLU A 13 -2.07 -6.23 -2.86
C GLU A 13 -2.15 -6.55 -4.37
N TYR A 14 -3.23 -7.18 -4.82
CA TYR A 14 -3.45 -7.47 -6.24
C TYR A 14 -3.43 -6.22 -7.10
N GLY A 15 -4.09 -5.15 -6.66
CA GLY A 15 -4.08 -3.86 -7.38
C GLY A 15 -2.68 -3.29 -7.60
N LEU A 16 -1.76 -3.52 -6.66
CA LEU A 16 -0.34 -3.14 -6.81
C LEU A 16 0.44 -4.13 -7.70
N LEU A 17 0.21 -5.43 -7.51
CA LEU A 17 0.92 -6.49 -8.26
C LEU A 17 0.48 -6.61 -9.72
N ARG A 18 -0.72 -6.16 -10.07
CA ARG A 18 -1.32 -6.34 -11.39
C ARG A 18 -0.40 -5.99 -12.55
N PRO A 19 0.30 -4.83 -12.58
CA PRO A 19 1.24 -4.50 -13.67
C PRO A 19 2.42 -5.49 -13.75
N VAL A 20 2.92 -5.96 -12.60
CA VAL A 20 4.02 -6.96 -12.56
C VAL A 20 3.53 -8.30 -13.11
N ILE A 21 2.35 -8.77 -12.66
CA ILE A 21 1.73 -10.02 -13.11
C ILE A 21 1.55 -10.00 -14.63
N GLN A 22 1.00 -8.90 -15.16
CA GLN A 22 0.78 -8.76 -16.61
C GLN A 22 2.09 -8.78 -17.40
N LYS A 23 3.14 -8.11 -16.91
CA LYS A 23 4.46 -8.12 -17.57
C LYS A 23 5.16 -9.46 -17.48
N VAL A 24 5.06 -10.17 -16.35
CA VAL A 24 5.61 -11.53 -16.21
C VAL A 24 4.86 -12.51 -17.13
N ALA A 25 3.52 -12.39 -17.24
CA ALA A 25 2.72 -13.21 -18.14
C ALA A 25 3.06 -12.99 -19.62
N ALA A 26 3.45 -11.77 -20.00
CA ALA A 26 3.81 -11.41 -21.38
C ALA A 26 5.29 -11.65 -21.72
N ALA A 27 6.15 -11.94 -20.74
CA ALA A 27 7.59 -12.09 -20.95
C ALA A 27 7.93 -13.44 -21.58
N GLN A 28 8.87 -13.45 -22.53
CA GLN A 28 9.30 -14.68 -23.21
C GLN A 28 10.22 -15.58 -22.34
N ASP A 29 10.94 -14.95 -21.40
CA ASP A 29 11.94 -15.61 -20.56
C ASP A 29 11.38 -16.06 -19.20
N LEU A 30 10.13 -15.69 -18.89
CA LEU A 30 9.46 -16.01 -17.63
C LEU A 30 8.19 -16.82 -17.88
N GLN A 31 7.85 -17.67 -16.93
CA GLN A 31 6.57 -18.39 -16.87
C GLN A 31 5.86 -18.00 -15.59
N LEU A 32 4.68 -17.39 -15.72
CA LEU A 32 3.82 -17.01 -14.60
C LEU A 32 3.13 -18.23 -13.99
N GLN A 33 3.21 -18.34 -12.67
CA GLN A 33 2.34 -19.17 -11.84
C GLN A 33 1.62 -18.27 -10.85
N LEU A 34 0.43 -17.79 -11.19
CA LEU A 34 -0.38 -16.93 -10.30
C LEU A 34 -1.12 -17.79 -9.29
N VAL A 35 -0.82 -17.62 -8.01
CA VAL A 35 -1.50 -18.30 -6.90
C VAL A 35 -2.32 -17.29 -6.11
N VAL A 36 -3.60 -17.58 -5.97
CA VAL A 36 -4.57 -16.74 -5.26
C VAL A 36 -4.90 -17.38 -3.91
N THR A 37 -4.90 -16.59 -2.85
CA THR A 37 -5.14 -17.04 -1.48
C THR A 37 -5.85 -15.98 -0.64
N GLY A 38 -5.98 -16.21 0.64
CA GLY A 38 -6.42 -15.23 1.65
C GLY A 38 -7.81 -14.66 1.40
N ALA A 39 -7.92 -13.35 1.57
CA ALA A 39 -9.18 -12.61 1.46
C ALA A 39 -9.84 -12.71 0.08
N HIS A 40 -9.07 -13.00 -0.97
CA HIS A 40 -9.63 -13.20 -2.31
C HIS A 40 -10.59 -14.38 -2.40
N LEU A 41 -10.38 -15.42 -1.59
CA LEU A 41 -11.15 -16.67 -1.61
C LEU A 41 -12.17 -16.77 -0.45
N CYS A 42 -12.35 -15.69 0.31
CA CYS A 42 -13.19 -15.68 1.50
C CYS A 42 -14.43 -14.79 1.31
N ALA A 43 -15.63 -15.36 1.48
CA ALA A 43 -16.90 -14.66 1.26
C ALA A 43 -17.07 -13.42 2.14
N ARG A 44 -16.64 -13.48 3.42
CA ARG A 44 -16.72 -12.35 4.36
C ARG A 44 -15.89 -11.14 3.93
N PHE A 45 -14.89 -11.32 3.05
CA PHE A 45 -14.07 -10.25 2.46
C PHE A 45 -14.48 -9.91 1.02
N GLY A 46 -15.61 -10.44 0.54
CA GLY A 46 -16.24 -10.08 -0.73
C GLY A 46 -15.77 -10.88 -1.95
N ASN A 47 -15.08 -12.03 -1.77
CA ASN A 47 -14.66 -12.92 -2.87
C ASN A 47 -14.00 -12.16 -4.04
N THR A 48 -13.00 -11.34 -3.73
CA THR A 48 -12.38 -10.42 -4.70
C THR A 48 -11.56 -11.12 -5.80
N ILE A 49 -11.53 -12.45 -5.82
CA ILE A 49 -10.99 -13.26 -6.93
C ILE A 49 -11.64 -12.92 -8.28
N GLN A 50 -12.89 -12.47 -8.27
CA GLN A 50 -13.61 -12.09 -9.50
C GLN A 50 -12.91 -10.96 -10.26
N GLU A 51 -12.21 -10.05 -9.55
CA GLU A 51 -11.41 -8.99 -10.20
C GLU A 51 -10.21 -9.60 -10.95
N ILE A 52 -9.60 -10.65 -10.40
CA ILE A 52 -8.46 -11.36 -11.02
C ILE A 52 -8.93 -12.16 -12.24
N GLU A 53 -10.06 -12.83 -12.12
CA GLU A 53 -10.67 -13.59 -13.21
C GLU A 53 -11.12 -12.69 -14.37
N ALA A 54 -11.67 -11.52 -14.06
CA ALA A 54 -12.05 -10.52 -15.05
C ALA A 54 -10.86 -9.96 -15.85
N ASP A 55 -9.65 -9.98 -15.29
CA ASP A 55 -8.43 -9.61 -16.00
C ASP A 55 -7.95 -10.68 -17.00
N GLY A 56 -8.56 -11.86 -17.01
CA GLY A 56 -8.23 -12.96 -17.93
C GLY A 56 -6.86 -13.60 -17.68
N LEU A 57 -6.26 -13.39 -16.50
CA LEU A 57 -4.95 -13.96 -16.14
C LEU A 57 -5.09 -15.43 -15.73
N PRO A 58 -4.18 -16.32 -16.16
CA PRO A 58 -4.24 -17.73 -15.79
C PRO A 58 -3.92 -17.91 -14.30
N ILE A 59 -4.89 -18.38 -13.52
CA ILE A 59 -4.71 -18.72 -12.11
C ILE A 59 -4.24 -20.16 -12.01
N ALA A 60 -3.00 -20.36 -11.53
CA ALA A 60 -2.39 -21.69 -11.38
C ALA A 60 -2.98 -22.47 -10.20
N ALA A 61 -3.31 -21.79 -9.10
CA ALA A 61 -3.91 -22.42 -7.94
C ALA A 61 -4.78 -21.41 -7.13
N ARG A 62 -5.77 -21.95 -6.45
CA ARG A 62 -6.60 -21.27 -5.45
C ARG A 62 -6.41 -21.99 -4.12
N LEU A 63 -5.77 -21.35 -3.17
CA LEU A 63 -5.37 -21.95 -1.89
C LEU A 63 -6.07 -21.23 -0.73
N PRO A 64 -7.22 -21.71 -0.25
CA PRO A 64 -7.92 -21.12 0.88
C PRO A 64 -7.12 -21.32 2.16
N ILE A 65 -7.02 -20.27 2.97
CA ILE A 65 -6.28 -20.28 4.23
C ILE A 65 -7.11 -19.78 5.43
N PHE A 66 -8.24 -19.14 5.17
CA PHE A 66 -9.15 -18.71 6.23
C PHE A 66 -10.19 -19.79 6.56
N GLU A 67 -10.54 -19.89 7.84
CA GLU A 67 -11.68 -20.66 8.31
C GLU A 67 -12.92 -19.76 8.23
N GLU A 68 -13.83 -20.08 7.31
CA GLU A 68 -15.02 -19.24 7.10
C GLU A 68 -15.98 -19.29 8.28
N GLU A 69 -16.06 -20.44 8.95
CA GLU A 69 -16.94 -20.66 10.11
C GLU A 69 -16.41 -20.03 11.41
N ASN A 70 -15.11 -19.64 11.45
CA ASN A 70 -14.49 -19.02 12.62
C ASN A 70 -13.90 -17.64 12.28
N PRO A 71 -14.72 -16.57 12.23
CA PRO A 71 -14.24 -15.23 11.88
C PRO A 71 -13.25 -14.61 12.88
N ASN A 72 -13.19 -15.14 14.09
CA ASN A 72 -12.31 -14.68 15.17
C ASN A 72 -11.11 -15.62 15.39
N GLU A 73 -10.76 -16.42 14.40
CA GLU A 73 -9.62 -17.32 14.51
C GLU A 73 -8.34 -16.53 14.86
N PRO A 74 -7.55 -16.98 15.85
CA PRO A 74 -6.26 -16.36 16.15
C PRO A 74 -5.33 -16.36 14.93
N VAL A 75 -4.68 -15.23 14.66
CA VAL A 75 -3.76 -15.06 13.52
C VAL A 75 -2.69 -16.16 13.49
N ALA A 76 -2.21 -16.62 14.64
CA ALA A 76 -1.22 -17.70 14.72
C ALA A 76 -1.71 -19.02 14.10
N LEU A 77 -3.00 -19.36 14.22
CA LEU A 77 -3.56 -20.55 13.59
C LEU A 77 -3.68 -20.39 12.07
N THR A 78 -4.07 -19.23 11.62
CA THR A 78 -4.08 -18.91 10.17
C THR A 78 -2.67 -18.98 9.59
N ILE A 79 -1.65 -18.46 10.29
CA ILE A 79 -0.25 -18.58 9.89
C ILE A 79 0.16 -20.06 9.77
N ALA A 80 -0.12 -20.88 10.79
CA ALA A 80 0.22 -22.31 10.80
C ALA A 80 -0.44 -23.06 9.62
N ARG A 81 -1.74 -22.81 9.40
CA ARG A 81 -2.47 -23.39 8.26
C ARG A 81 -1.87 -22.94 6.92
N THR A 82 -1.56 -21.66 6.77
CA THR A 82 -0.97 -21.12 5.54
C THR A 82 0.36 -21.79 5.24
N ILE A 83 1.25 -21.95 6.24
CA ILE A 83 2.51 -22.66 6.08
C ILE A 83 2.26 -24.09 5.58
N THR A 84 1.34 -24.83 6.19
CA THR A 84 1.04 -26.22 5.81
C THR A 84 0.48 -26.34 4.39
N VAL A 85 -0.45 -25.45 4.01
CA VAL A 85 -1.07 -25.41 2.68
C VAL A 85 -0.03 -25.11 1.61
N PHE A 86 0.81 -24.09 1.83
CA PHE A 86 1.85 -23.71 0.86
C PHE A 86 3.02 -24.68 0.83
N ASP A 87 3.36 -25.33 1.94
CA ASP A 87 4.36 -26.40 1.93
C ASP A 87 3.92 -27.54 1.02
N GLY A 88 2.65 -27.98 1.12
CA GLY A 88 2.08 -28.98 0.21
C GLY A 88 2.07 -28.54 -1.25
N TYR A 89 1.72 -27.29 -1.52
CA TYR A 89 1.74 -26.74 -2.87
C TYR A 89 3.15 -26.72 -3.45
N PHE A 90 4.14 -26.22 -2.72
CA PHE A 90 5.53 -26.13 -3.17
C PHE A 90 6.21 -27.50 -3.30
N ALA A 91 5.72 -28.53 -2.58
CA ALA A 91 6.18 -29.91 -2.78
C ALA A 91 5.83 -30.43 -4.17
N ALA A 92 4.64 -30.08 -4.66
CA ALA A 92 4.14 -30.51 -5.96
C ALA A 92 4.55 -29.58 -7.12
N HIS A 93 4.74 -28.29 -6.85
CA HIS A 93 4.94 -27.24 -7.85
C HIS A 93 6.12 -26.35 -7.44
N ARG A 94 7.35 -26.87 -7.61
CA ARG A 94 8.57 -26.14 -7.24
C ARG A 94 8.90 -25.06 -8.27
N PRO A 95 8.74 -23.72 -7.98
CA PRO A 95 9.18 -22.67 -8.87
C PRO A 95 10.68 -22.39 -8.75
N ASP A 96 11.24 -21.63 -9.71
CA ASP A 96 12.59 -21.09 -9.60
C ASP A 96 12.67 -19.95 -8.57
N ALA A 97 11.59 -19.18 -8.43
CA ALA A 97 11.44 -18.19 -7.36
C ALA A 97 9.97 -17.88 -7.05
N VAL A 98 9.73 -17.41 -5.81
CA VAL A 98 8.45 -16.88 -5.36
C VAL A 98 8.57 -15.35 -5.25
N LEU A 99 7.67 -14.60 -5.91
CA LEU A 99 7.57 -13.14 -5.78
C LEU A 99 6.49 -12.79 -4.77
N LEU A 100 6.86 -12.04 -3.75
CA LEU A 100 6.00 -11.62 -2.65
C LEU A 100 5.99 -10.09 -2.53
N LEU A 101 4.83 -9.52 -2.23
CA LEU A 101 4.67 -8.09 -1.96
C LEU A 101 4.31 -7.86 -0.49
N GLY A 102 5.02 -6.94 0.15
CA GLY A 102 4.61 -6.36 1.43
C GLY A 102 4.93 -7.23 2.64
N ASP A 103 4.01 -7.22 3.60
CA ASP A 103 4.34 -7.49 4.98
C ASP A 103 3.20 -8.13 5.79
N ARG A 104 2.14 -8.54 5.14
CA ARG A 104 1.02 -9.16 5.82
C ARG A 104 1.39 -10.54 6.38
N PHE A 105 0.71 -10.95 7.45
CA PHE A 105 0.96 -12.24 8.10
C PHE A 105 0.77 -13.44 7.16
N GLU A 106 -0.16 -13.34 6.19
CA GLU A 106 -0.36 -14.37 5.16
C GLU A 106 0.90 -14.52 4.28
N ILE A 107 1.48 -13.39 3.88
CA ILE A 107 2.69 -13.35 3.04
C ILE A 107 3.92 -13.81 3.82
N PHE A 108 4.01 -13.48 5.11
CA PHE A 108 5.04 -14.03 6.01
C PHE A 108 4.95 -15.57 6.10
N ALA A 109 3.74 -16.10 6.23
CA ALA A 109 3.53 -17.55 6.29
C ALA A 109 3.94 -18.24 4.98
N VAL A 110 3.60 -17.66 3.81
CA VAL A 110 4.05 -18.14 2.50
C VAL A 110 5.57 -18.10 2.39
N ALA A 111 6.20 -16.99 2.80
CA ALA A 111 7.65 -16.85 2.79
C ALA A 111 8.33 -17.93 3.66
N THR A 112 7.75 -18.24 4.82
CA THR A 112 8.23 -19.30 5.72
C THR A 112 8.17 -20.66 5.04
N ALA A 113 7.08 -21.00 4.37
CA ALA A 113 6.94 -22.27 3.64
C ALA A 113 7.95 -22.36 2.48
N ALA A 114 8.14 -21.28 1.72
CA ALA A 114 9.12 -21.24 0.62
C ALA A 114 10.55 -21.40 1.14
N ALA A 115 10.92 -20.67 2.21
CA ALA A 115 12.23 -20.73 2.83
C ALA A 115 12.54 -22.14 3.39
N ALA A 116 11.57 -22.80 4.04
CA ALA A 116 11.70 -24.17 4.54
C ALA A 116 11.99 -25.18 3.44
N ARG A 117 11.55 -24.90 2.21
CA ARG A 117 11.82 -25.72 1.01
C ARG A 117 13.00 -25.24 0.17
N HIS A 118 13.77 -24.28 0.67
CA HIS A 118 14.89 -23.67 -0.07
C HIS A 118 14.46 -23.17 -1.45
N ILE A 119 13.27 -22.56 -1.55
CA ILE A 119 12.81 -21.87 -2.75
C ILE A 119 13.19 -20.40 -2.61
N PRO A 120 13.94 -19.83 -3.57
CA PRO A 120 14.31 -18.42 -3.52
C PRO A 120 13.11 -17.50 -3.50
N ILE A 121 13.18 -16.43 -2.70
CA ILE A 121 12.12 -15.42 -2.55
C ILE A 121 12.62 -14.10 -3.11
N ALA A 122 11.82 -13.46 -3.94
CA ALA A 122 11.96 -12.09 -4.36
C ALA A 122 10.92 -11.23 -3.60
N HIS A 123 11.36 -10.21 -2.85
CA HIS A 123 10.53 -9.43 -1.95
C HIS A 123 10.38 -7.98 -2.43
N ILE A 124 9.14 -7.56 -2.70
CA ILE A 124 8.78 -6.17 -3.05
C ILE A 124 8.41 -5.41 -1.77
N SER A 125 8.81 -4.15 -1.66
CA SER A 125 8.56 -3.24 -0.52
C SER A 125 9.19 -3.69 0.79
N GLY A 126 10.26 -4.49 0.74
CA GLY A 126 11.13 -4.72 1.89
C GLY A 126 11.85 -3.43 2.31
N GLY A 127 12.23 -3.34 3.59
CA GLY A 127 12.98 -2.21 4.13
C GLY A 127 12.14 -0.97 4.48
N ASP A 128 10.84 -0.94 4.20
CA ASP A 128 9.95 0.11 4.69
C ASP A 128 9.79 0.03 6.22
N VAL A 129 9.31 1.11 6.85
CA VAL A 129 9.07 1.20 8.29
C VAL A 129 7.63 1.61 8.56
N THR A 130 6.98 0.90 9.48
CA THR A 130 5.64 1.23 10.01
C THR A 130 5.64 1.01 11.52
N LEU A 131 6.13 2.01 12.26
CA LEU A 131 6.26 1.91 13.72
C LEU A 131 4.89 1.66 14.37
N GLY A 132 4.83 0.65 15.25
CA GLY A 132 3.62 0.31 15.99
C GLY A 132 2.63 -0.63 15.28
N ALA A 133 2.93 -1.11 14.08
CA ALA A 133 2.17 -2.14 13.40
C ALA A 133 2.85 -3.51 13.51
N ALA A 134 2.06 -4.58 13.65
CA ALA A 134 2.58 -5.97 13.67
C ALA A 134 3.26 -6.34 12.34
N ASP A 135 2.84 -5.74 11.24
CA ASP A 135 3.40 -5.90 9.89
C ASP A 135 4.90 -5.55 9.84
N GLU A 136 5.38 -4.69 10.75
CA GLU A 136 6.81 -4.35 10.87
C GLU A 136 7.68 -5.59 11.09
N TYR A 137 7.27 -6.48 12.00
CA TYR A 137 8.00 -7.72 12.29
C TYR A 137 7.98 -8.65 11.07
N TYR A 138 6.82 -8.85 10.48
CA TYR A 138 6.67 -9.74 9.33
C TYR A 138 7.50 -9.27 8.14
N ARG A 139 7.49 -7.98 7.84
CA ARG A 139 8.28 -7.39 6.74
C ARG A 139 9.76 -7.70 6.86
N HIS A 140 10.33 -7.45 8.05
CA HIS A 140 11.75 -7.68 8.27
C HIS A 140 12.11 -9.17 8.29
N CYS A 141 11.23 -10.03 8.79
CA CYS A 141 11.40 -11.48 8.69
C CYS A 141 11.37 -11.96 7.24
N ILE A 142 10.42 -11.49 6.41
CA ILE A 142 10.37 -11.83 4.98
C ILE A 142 11.65 -11.36 4.28
N THR A 143 12.12 -10.15 4.56
CA THR A 143 13.40 -9.64 4.05
C THR A 143 14.55 -10.59 4.35
N LYS A 144 14.66 -11.09 5.59
CA LYS A 144 15.75 -12.01 5.95
C LYS A 144 15.65 -13.37 5.28
N MET A 145 14.48 -13.81 4.87
CA MET A 145 14.27 -15.03 4.08
C MET A 145 14.48 -14.82 2.58
N ALA A 146 14.31 -13.58 2.07
CA ALA A 146 14.39 -13.27 0.65
C ALA A 146 15.83 -13.23 0.13
N ALA A 147 16.03 -13.73 -1.10
CA ALA A 147 17.31 -13.71 -1.82
C ALA A 147 17.45 -12.49 -2.75
N LEU A 148 16.31 -11.84 -3.11
CA LEU A 148 16.25 -10.72 -4.04
C LEU A 148 15.27 -9.68 -3.48
N HIS A 149 15.63 -8.39 -3.58
CA HIS A 149 14.90 -7.31 -2.94
C HIS A 149 14.56 -6.19 -3.91
N PHE A 150 13.31 -5.72 -3.86
CA PHE A 150 12.77 -4.62 -4.64
C PHE A 150 12.22 -3.52 -3.73
N PRO A 151 13.10 -2.75 -3.04
CA PRO A 151 12.65 -1.63 -2.23
C PRO A 151 12.07 -0.50 -3.08
N SER A 152 11.13 0.23 -2.47
CA SER A 152 10.37 1.30 -3.11
C SER A 152 11.14 2.63 -3.21
N CYS A 153 12.15 2.84 -2.36
CA CYS A 153 12.93 4.07 -2.29
C CYS A 153 14.37 3.82 -1.81
N ALA A 154 15.21 4.84 -1.91
CA ALA A 154 16.62 4.76 -1.55
C ALA A 154 16.84 4.48 -0.06
N GLU A 155 16.03 5.05 0.82
CA GLU A 155 16.13 4.84 2.27
C GLU A 155 15.80 3.38 2.64
N SER A 156 14.78 2.80 2.02
CA SER A 156 14.43 1.38 2.22
C SER A 156 15.53 0.48 1.69
N ALA A 157 16.12 0.79 0.52
CA ALA A 157 17.26 0.06 -0.02
C ALA A 157 18.47 0.10 0.91
N ALA A 158 18.82 1.29 1.41
CA ALA A 158 19.90 1.43 2.36
C ALA A 158 19.66 0.67 3.68
N ARG A 159 18.39 0.58 4.12
CA ARG A 159 18.01 -0.18 5.32
C ARG A 159 18.19 -1.66 5.10
N LEU A 160 17.82 -2.20 3.93
CA LEU A 160 18.05 -3.61 3.59
C LEU A 160 19.52 -3.97 3.70
N VAL A 161 20.42 -3.14 3.17
CA VAL A 161 21.85 -3.39 3.29
C VAL A 161 22.32 -3.34 4.75
N ARG A 162 21.80 -2.40 5.55
CA ARG A 162 22.10 -2.37 7.01
C ARG A 162 21.57 -3.60 7.75
N MET A 163 20.55 -4.27 7.21
CA MET A 163 20.04 -5.54 7.73
C MET A 163 20.89 -6.75 7.27
N GLY A 164 21.96 -6.52 6.52
CA GLY A 164 22.88 -7.57 6.05
C GLY A 164 22.48 -8.18 4.71
N GLU A 165 21.69 -7.48 3.89
CA GLU A 165 21.40 -7.90 2.52
C GLU A 165 22.50 -7.39 1.58
N ALA A 166 22.99 -8.26 0.69
CA ALA A 166 24.07 -7.92 -0.23
C ALA A 166 23.60 -6.86 -1.25
N PRO A 167 24.35 -5.76 -1.46
CA PRO A 167 23.91 -4.67 -2.34
C PRO A 167 23.55 -5.09 -3.76
N GLU A 168 24.21 -6.11 -4.31
CA GLU A 168 23.94 -6.68 -5.63
C GLU A 168 22.61 -7.45 -5.72
N THR A 169 21.96 -7.71 -4.58
CA THR A 169 20.63 -8.32 -4.52
C THR A 169 19.52 -7.28 -4.23
N VAL A 170 19.88 -6.00 -4.08
CA VAL A 170 18.97 -4.91 -3.71
C VAL A 170 18.78 -3.96 -4.89
N PHE A 171 17.66 -4.08 -5.57
CA PHE A 171 17.31 -3.25 -6.73
C PHE A 171 16.24 -2.23 -6.35
N CYS A 172 16.65 -0.99 -6.13
CA CYS A 172 15.72 0.11 -5.83
C CYS A 172 14.90 0.45 -7.08
N VAL A 173 13.68 -0.03 -7.15
CA VAL A 173 12.83 0.02 -8.37
C VAL A 173 11.81 1.15 -8.38
N GLY A 174 11.49 1.71 -7.21
CA GLY A 174 10.36 2.62 -7.02
C GLY A 174 9.11 1.90 -6.50
N GLY A 175 8.06 2.66 -6.23
CA GLY A 175 6.80 2.15 -5.70
C GLY A 175 5.84 1.72 -6.81
N LEU A 176 5.21 0.55 -6.68
CA LEU A 176 4.15 0.09 -7.59
C LEU A 176 2.92 1.00 -7.54
N GLY A 177 2.61 1.56 -6.36
CA GLY A 177 1.55 2.56 -6.21
C GLY A 177 1.81 3.82 -7.04
N ASP A 178 3.06 4.31 -7.06
CA ASP A 178 3.48 5.46 -7.87
C ASP A 178 3.34 5.16 -9.38
N GLU A 179 3.70 3.96 -9.84
CA GLU A 179 3.48 3.53 -11.21
C GLU A 179 1.98 3.49 -11.57
N ASN A 180 1.14 2.92 -10.71
CA ASN A 180 -0.32 2.90 -10.91
C ASN A 180 -0.92 4.31 -11.02
N ILE A 181 -0.45 5.25 -10.19
CA ILE A 181 -0.87 6.65 -10.27
C ILE A 181 -0.60 7.23 -11.66
N ARG A 182 0.53 6.89 -12.27
CA ARG A 182 0.96 7.43 -13.58
C ARG A 182 0.28 6.74 -14.75
N THR A 183 0.03 5.44 -14.65
CA THR A 183 -0.35 4.61 -15.80
C THR A 183 -1.85 4.30 -15.86
N LEU A 184 -2.54 4.21 -14.71
CA LEU A 184 -3.96 3.89 -14.71
C LEU A 184 -4.80 5.04 -15.28
N PRO A 185 -5.77 4.74 -16.16
CA PRO A 185 -6.67 5.74 -16.70
C PRO A 185 -7.55 6.32 -15.58
N LYS A 186 -7.62 7.64 -15.53
CA LYS A 186 -8.43 8.39 -14.57
C LYS A 186 -9.72 8.87 -15.21
N MET A 187 -10.71 9.07 -14.38
CA MET A 187 -11.99 9.69 -14.77
C MET A 187 -11.80 11.20 -14.97
N THR A 188 -12.57 11.77 -15.85
CA THR A 188 -12.75 13.22 -15.87
C THR A 188 -13.46 13.68 -14.60
N ARG A 189 -13.34 14.95 -14.29
CA ARG A 189 -14.01 15.52 -13.09
C ARG A 189 -15.53 15.40 -13.16
N GLN A 190 -16.12 15.49 -14.36
CA GLN A 190 -17.55 15.28 -14.57
C GLN A 190 -17.98 13.83 -14.33
N GLU A 191 -17.22 12.86 -14.84
CA GLU A 191 -17.47 11.43 -14.55
C GLU A 191 -17.32 11.11 -13.08
N LEU A 192 -16.37 11.76 -12.40
CA LEU A 192 -16.17 11.60 -10.96
C LEU A 192 -17.40 12.11 -10.19
N CYS A 193 -17.92 13.32 -10.52
CA CYS A 193 -19.16 13.84 -9.95
C CYS A 193 -20.33 12.88 -10.16
N ALA A 194 -20.53 12.41 -11.39
CA ALA A 194 -21.61 11.47 -11.71
C ALA A 194 -21.48 10.15 -10.95
N SER A 195 -20.26 9.63 -10.78
CA SER A 195 -20.01 8.36 -10.11
C SER A 195 -20.08 8.43 -8.57
N THR A 196 -19.93 9.62 -7.99
CA THR A 196 -19.98 9.84 -6.54
C THR A 196 -21.32 10.40 -6.09
N GLY A 197 -22.05 11.04 -6.98
CA GLY A 197 -23.30 11.77 -6.66
C GLY A 197 -23.08 13.13 -5.98
N PHE A 198 -21.82 13.62 -5.93
CA PHE A 198 -21.47 14.90 -5.30
C PHE A 198 -20.97 15.92 -6.34
N ASP A 199 -21.25 17.20 -6.07
CA ASP A 199 -20.68 18.30 -6.87
C ASP A 199 -19.21 18.53 -6.47
N LEU A 200 -18.32 17.83 -7.14
CA LEU A 200 -16.88 18.00 -7.00
C LEU A 200 -16.30 19.00 -8.01
N MET A 201 -17.13 19.77 -8.72
CA MET A 201 -16.67 20.87 -9.58
C MET A 201 -16.20 22.08 -8.76
N GLN A 202 -16.63 22.22 -7.52
CA GLN A 202 -16.10 23.15 -6.54
C GLN A 202 -14.79 22.64 -5.90
N PRO A 203 -13.98 23.46 -5.24
CA PRO A 203 -12.83 22.99 -4.47
C PRO A 203 -13.25 21.96 -3.42
N PHE A 204 -12.60 20.82 -3.40
CA PHE A 204 -12.89 19.76 -2.44
C PHE A 204 -11.60 19.18 -1.82
N ALA A 205 -11.73 18.59 -0.64
CA ALA A 205 -10.70 17.86 0.06
C ALA A 205 -11.13 16.40 0.25
N ILE A 206 -10.20 15.46 0.07
CA ILE A 206 -10.42 14.06 0.43
C ILE A 206 -10.07 13.89 1.90
N VAL A 207 -10.99 13.29 2.68
CA VAL A 207 -10.82 13.04 4.11
C VAL A 207 -10.85 11.54 4.37
N THR A 208 -9.77 11.02 4.97
CA THR A 208 -9.68 9.60 5.38
C THR A 208 -9.07 9.51 6.77
N SER A 209 -9.87 9.16 7.76
CA SER A 209 -9.45 9.03 9.14
C SER A 209 -9.59 7.58 9.61
N HIS A 210 -8.51 7.03 10.15
CA HIS A 210 -8.47 5.69 10.74
C HIS A 210 -8.17 5.81 12.24
N PRO A 211 -8.61 4.86 13.07
CA PRO A 211 -8.18 4.83 14.46
C PRO A 211 -6.66 4.63 14.53
N GLU A 212 -6.03 5.30 15.49
CA GLU A 212 -4.67 4.96 15.88
C GLU A 212 -4.73 3.80 16.89
N THR A 213 -4.02 2.72 16.60
CA THR A 213 -4.05 1.49 17.41
C THR A 213 -2.92 1.39 18.43
N SER A 214 -2.04 2.40 18.50
CA SER A 214 -0.94 2.41 19.48
C SER A 214 -1.46 2.71 20.89
N ALA A 215 -0.81 2.15 21.91
CA ALA A 215 -1.19 2.34 23.32
C ALA A 215 -1.16 3.83 23.77
N ALA A 216 -0.48 4.71 23.02
CA ALA A 216 -0.39 6.15 23.29
C ALA A 216 -1.42 6.98 22.51
N ALA A 217 -2.25 6.35 21.69
CA ALA A 217 -3.02 7.03 20.64
C ALA A 217 -4.27 7.80 21.12
N GLY A 218 -4.71 7.63 22.35
CA GLY A 218 -5.94 8.24 22.86
C GLY A 218 -7.24 7.64 22.28
N ASP A 219 -8.36 8.27 22.58
CA ASP A 219 -9.68 7.80 22.17
C ASP A 219 -9.95 8.09 20.69
N PRO A 220 -10.24 7.08 19.84
CA PRO A 220 -10.58 7.26 18.44
C PRO A 220 -11.79 8.19 18.20
N ALA A 221 -12.77 8.19 19.12
CA ALA A 221 -13.92 9.08 19.03
C ALA A 221 -13.52 10.56 19.21
N ALA A 222 -12.64 10.85 20.18
CA ALA A 222 -12.15 12.21 20.42
C ALA A 222 -11.31 12.72 19.24
N GLN A 223 -10.50 11.85 18.61
CA GLN A 223 -9.74 12.20 17.41
C GLN A 223 -10.66 12.55 16.23
N ALA A 224 -11.72 11.77 16.01
CA ALA A 224 -12.70 12.04 14.98
C ALA A 224 -13.48 13.34 15.25
N ASP A 225 -13.86 13.60 16.51
CA ASP A 225 -14.53 14.85 16.90
C ASP A 225 -13.63 16.07 16.68
N ALA A 226 -12.33 15.97 16.99
CA ALA A 226 -11.36 17.04 16.73
C ALA A 226 -11.24 17.37 15.23
N LEU A 227 -11.24 16.34 14.38
CA LEU A 227 -11.23 16.53 12.92
C LEU A 227 -12.54 17.15 12.43
N CYS A 228 -13.71 16.70 12.90
CA CYS A 228 -15.00 17.30 12.57
C CYS A 228 -15.05 18.78 12.97
N ALA A 229 -14.61 19.13 14.16
CA ALA A 229 -14.57 20.53 14.63
C ALA A 229 -13.65 21.41 13.77
N ALA A 230 -12.49 20.88 13.36
CA ALA A 230 -11.58 21.60 12.47
C ALA A 230 -12.16 21.79 11.06
N MET A 231 -12.85 20.79 10.50
CA MET A 231 -13.55 20.89 9.22
C MET A 231 -14.69 21.91 9.26
N GLU A 232 -15.41 21.98 10.39
CA GLU A 232 -16.46 22.99 10.62
C GLU A 232 -15.92 24.42 10.56
N ALA A 233 -14.75 24.63 11.18
CA ALA A 233 -14.10 25.94 11.27
C ALA A 233 -13.47 26.42 9.95
N VAL A 234 -13.34 25.56 8.93
CA VAL A 234 -12.72 25.90 7.65
C VAL A 234 -13.76 25.94 6.53
N PRO A 235 -14.24 27.11 6.09
CA PRO A 235 -15.20 27.26 5.01
C PRO A 235 -14.54 27.17 3.61
N GLY A 236 -15.38 27.07 2.57
CA GLY A 236 -14.94 27.21 1.17
C GLY A 236 -14.37 25.95 0.53
N VAL A 237 -14.50 24.80 1.22
CA VAL A 237 -14.09 23.51 0.68
C VAL A 237 -15.18 22.46 0.94
N PHE A 238 -15.42 21.59 -0.02
CA PHE A 238 -16.29 20.43 0.14
C PHE A 238 -15.47 19.24 0.67
N TRP A 239 -15.95 18.59 1.72
CA TRP A 239 -15.29 17.46 2.37
C TRP A 239 -15.79 16.13 1.77
N LEU A 240 -15.01 15.50 0.89
CA LEU A 240 -15.28 14.17 0.38
C LEU A 240 -14.71 13.14 1.35
N ILE A 241 -15.56 12.62 2.21
CA ILE A 241 -15.16 11.75 3.33
C ILE A 241 -15.26 10.28 2.92
N THR A 242 -14.23 9.51 3.24
CA THR A 242 -14.20 8.05 3.05
C THR A 242 -14.29 7.31 4.39
N GLY A 243 -14.78 6.06 4.33
CA GLY A 243 -14.86 5.20 5.51
C GLY A 243 -13.48 4.84 6.07
N SER A 244 -13.46 4.52 7.37
CA SER A 244 -12.28 3.97 8.03
C SER A 244 -12.05 2.51 7.65
N ASN A 245 -10.85 1.99 7.95
CA ASN A 245 -10.55 0.58 7.83
C ASN A 245 -11.24 -0.25 8.94
N ALA A 246 -11.06 -1.58 8.90
CA ALA A 246 -11.67 -2.53 9.84
C ALA A 246 -10.91 -2.65 11.18
N ASP A 247 -9.94 -1.77 11.47
CA ASP A 247 -9.20 -1.78 12.73
C ASP A 247 -10.13 -1.47 13.93
N ALA A 248 -9.70 -1.87 15.13
CA ALA A 248 -10.43 -1.59 16.36
C ALA A 248 -10.69 -0.08 16.51
N GLY A 249 -11.95 0.33 16.65
CA GLY A 249 -12.38 1.74 16.65
C GLY A 249 -12.76 2.30 15.26
N GLY A 250 -12.53 1.58 14.16
CA GLY A 250 -12.86 2.04 12.81
C GLY A 250 -14.35 2.32 12.60
N ALA A 251 -15.21 1.52 13.21
CA ALA A 251 -16.67 1.73 13.17
C ALA A 251 -17.07 3.05 13.85
N VAL A 252 -16.43 3.41 14.96
CA VAL A 252 -16.69 4.67 15.69
C VAL A 252 -16.26 5.87 14.85
N CYS A 253 -15.04 5.83 14.27
CA CYS A 253 -14.57 6.88 13.36
C CYS A 253 -15.53 7.04 12.16
N THR A 254 -15.93 5.94 11.53
CA THR A 254 -16.86 5.96 10.40
C THR A 254 -18.20 6.57 10.78
N ALA A 255 -18.80 6.19 11.91
CA ALA A 255 -20.07 6.72 12.37
C ALA A 255 -20.01 8.24 12.61
N LYS A 256 -18.92 8.75 13.21
CA LYS A 256 -18.69 10.18 13.42
C LYS A 256 -18.61 10.95 12.10
N MET A 257 -17.85 10.42 11.13
CA MET A 257 -17.70 11.03 9.81
C MET A 257 -19.03 11.02 9.03
N GLN A 258 -19.82 9.95 9.12
CA GLN A 258 -21.15 9.86 8.53
C GLN A 258 -22.11 10.88 9.15
N ALA A 259 -22.09 11.02 10.49
CA ALA A 259 -22.91 12.00 11.19
C ALA A 259 -22.55 13.44 10.78
N PHE A 260 -21.26 13.74 10.65
CA PHE A 260 -20.80 15.04 10.15
C PHE A 260 -21.31 15.31 8.73
N ALA A 261 -21.15 14.36 7.80
CA ALA A 261 -21.64 14.53 6.43
C ALA A 261 -23.17 14.72 6.37
N ALA A 262 -23.93 13.98 7.17
CA ALA A 262 -25.38 14.10 7.26
C ALA A 262 -25.83 15.45 7.82
N ALA A 263 -25.09 16.02 8.77
CA ALA A 263 -25.36 17.34 9.33
C ALA A 263 -25.01 18.50 8.37
N HIS A 264 -24.10 18.27 7.42
CA HIS A 264 -23.58 19.30 6.51
C HIS A 264 -23.69 18.92 5.02
N PRO A 265 -24.88 18.55 4.49
CA PRO A 265 -25.02 17.96 3.15
C PRO A 265 -24.57 18.88 2.01
N GLN A 266 -24.49 20.20 2.24
CA GLN A 266 -24.00 21.18 1.26
C GLN A 266 -22.45 21.30 1.26
N ARG A 267 -21.77 20.76 2.28
CA ARG A 267 -20.33 20.94 2.49
C ARG A 267 -19.58 19.61 2.64
N ALA A 268 -20.28 18.49 2.79
CA ALA A 268 -19.67 17.19 2.99
C ALA A 268 -20.47 16.08 2.34
N GLY A 269 -19.77 15.09 1.84
CA GLY A 269 -20.34 13.85 1.34
C GLY A 269 -19.55 12.65 1.85
N PHE A 270 -20.24 11.56 2.18
CA PHE A 270 -19.63 10.34 2.68
C PHE A 270 -19.79 9.21 1.65
N ILE A 271 -18.66 8.53 1.35
CA ILE A 271 -18.63 7.30 0.58
C ILE A 271 -17.77 6.30 1.34
N ASN A 272 -18.29 5.11 1.62
CA ASN A 272 -17.53 4.12 2.38
C ASN A 272 -16.19 3.75 1.70
N SER A 273 -16.19 3.62 0.37
CA SER A 273 -14.98 3.40 -0.43
C SER A 273 -15.13 3.96 -1.84
N LEU A 274 -14.15 4.71 -2.27
CA LEU A 274 -14.07 5.19 -3.65
C LEU A 274 -13.60 4.09 -4.64
N GLY A 275 -12.96 3.05 -4.15
CA GLY A 275 -12.23 2.11 -4.99
C GLY A 275 -11.05 2.79 -5.71
N LEU A 276 -10.16 2.02 -6.33
CA LEU A 276 -8.89 2.54 -6.86
C LEU A 276 -9.09 3.65 -7.92
N LYS A 277 -9.90 3.39 -8.95
CA LYS A 277 -10.05 4.33 -10.07
C LYS A 277 -10.64 5.68 -9.65
N ARG A 278 -11.74 5.68 -8.88
CA ARG A 278 -12.35 6.93 -8.37
C ARG A 278 -11.41 7.66 -7.40
N TYR A 279 -10.70 6.91 -6.54
CA TYR A 279 -9.77 7.49 -5.59
C TYR A 279 -8.61 8.22 -6.28
N LEU A 280 -7.94 7.58 -7.25
CA LEU A 280 -6.87 8.22 -8.02
C LEU A 280 -7.38 9.40 -8.86
N SER A 281 -8.61 9.31 -9.37
CA SER A 281 -9.24 10.41 -10.10
C SER A 281 -9.56 11.60 -9.17
N ALA A 282 -10.05 11.32 -7.96
CA ALA A 282 -10.29 12.33 -6.95
C ALA A 282 -8.96 12.99 -6.50
N MET A 283 -7.91 12.21 -6.28
CA MET A 283 -6.56 12.70 -5.95
C MET A 283 -6.00 13.66 -7.00
N GLN A 284 -6.27 13.42 -8.27
CA GLN A 284 -5.83 14.30 -9.37
C GLN A 284 -6.53 15.67 -9.37
N CYS A 285 -7.74 15.75 -8.80
CA CYS A 285 -8.59 16.94 -8.84
C CYS A 285 -8.77 17.62 -7.48
N THR A 286 -8.39 16.96 -6.39
CA THR A 286 -8.57 17.49 -5.05
C THR A 286 -7.66 18.69 -4.76
N ALA A 287 -8.13 19.62 -3.97
CA ALA A 287 -7.30 20.73 -3.49
C ALA A 287 -6.45 20.33 -2.28
N LEU A 288 -6.87 19.30 -1.52
CA LEU A 288 -6.25 18.91 -0.26
C LEU A 288 -6.57 17.46 0.09
N VAL A 289 -5.66 16.77 0.74
CA VAL A 289 -5.90 15.49 1.42
C VAL A 289 -5.71 15.64 2.91
N VAL A 290 -6.63 15.09 3.70
CA VAL A 290 -6.67 15.25 5.17
C VAL A 290 -6.87 13.91 5.84
N GLY A 291 -6.16 13.65 6.91
CA GLY A 291 -6.35 12.48 7.77
C GLY A 291 -5.05 11.79 8.10
N ASN A 292 -5.11 10.47 8.31
CA ASN A 292 -3.96 9.66 8.71
C ASN A 292 -3.80 8.38 7.88
N SER A 293 -4.36 8.37 6.67
CA SER A 293 -4.15 7.28 5.71
C SER A 293 -2.72 7.28 5.17
N SER A 294 -2.16 6.10 4.93
CA SER A 294 -0.84 5.97 4.28
C SER A 294 -0.79 6.62 2.89
N SER A 295 -1.91 6.62 2.18
CA SER A 295 -2.05 7.28 0.88
C SER A 295 -1.74 8.78 0.96
N GLY A 296 -2.09 9.45 2.07
CA GLY A 296 -1.78 10.86 2.31
C GLY A 296 -0.29 11.19 2.40
N VAL A 297 0.58 10.22 2.65
CA VAL A 297 2.04 10.44 2.72
C VAL A 297 2.81 9.76 1.59
N VAL A 298 2.27 8.67 1.02
CA VAL A 298 2.95 7.88 -0.01
C VAL A 298 2.54 8.29 -1.42
N GLU A 299 1.26 8.57 -1.65
CA GLU A 299 0.70 8.81 -2.99
C GLU A 299 0.59 10.29 -3.33
N THR A 300 0.24 11.14 -2.37
CA THR A 300 0.03 12.58 -2.60
C THR A 300 1.25 13.34 -3.13
N PRO A 301 2.50 12.98 -2.81
CA PRO A 301 3.66 13.61 -3.42
C PRO A 301 3.73 13.44 -4.94
N THR A 302 3.25 12.30 -5.45
CA THR A 302 3.21 12.03 -6.90
C THR A 302 2.20 12.89 -7.64
N PHE A 303 1.11 13.28 -6.96
CA PHE A 303 0.12 14.21 -7.49
C PHE A 303 0.45 15.68 -7.23
N GLY A 304 1.43 15.96 -6.36
CA GLY A 304 1.72 17.32 -5.92
C GLY A 304 0.59 17.95 -5.10
N VAL A 305 -0.16 17.15 -4.36
CA VAL A 305 -1.34 17.61 -3.61
C VAL A 305 -0.94 17.97 -2.17
N PRO A 306 -1.33 19.18 -1.67
CA PRO A 306 -1.23 19.53 -0.27
C PRO A 306 -1.86 18.47 0.62
N THR A 307 -1.21 18.11 1.71
CA THR A 307 -1.70 17.07 2.61
C THR A 307 -1.55 17.46 4.07
N VAL A 308 -2.57 17.22 4.87
CA VAL A 308 -2.53 17.34 6.34
C VAL A 308 -2.57 15.93 6.93
N ASN A 309 -1.44 15.48 7.47
CA ASN A 309 -1.32 14.22 8.19
C ASN A 309 -1.54 14.44 9.69
N ILE A 310 -2.56 13.79 10.23
CA ILE A 310 -3.02 13.97 11.60
C ILE A 310 -2.50 12.82 12.47
N GLY A 311 -1.89 13.17 13.61
CA GLY A 311 -1.45 12.19 14.60
C GLY A 311 -0.18 11.43 14.21
N SER A 312 0.01 10.27 14.83
CA SER A 312 1.27 9.50 14.78
C SER A 312 1.20 8.23 13.92
N ARG A 313 0.04 7.89 13.35
CA ARG A 313 -0.17 6.63 12.61
C ARG A 313 0.84 6.41 11.47
N GLN A 314 1.34 7.48 10.87
CA GLN A 314 2.33 7.42 9.78
C GLN A 314 3.77 7.65 10.27
N ALA A 315 4.02 7.58 11.58
CA ALA A 315 5.37 7.73 12.14
C ALA A 315 6.35 6.71 11.54
N GLY A 316 7.56 7.16 11.24
CA GLY A 316 8.60 6.36 10.59
C GLY A 316 8.57 6.38 9.06
N ARG A 317 7.49 6.84 8.43
CA ARG A 317 7.43 7.01 6.98
C ARG A 317 8.14 8.28 6.54
N ILE A 318 8.58 8.30 5.29
CA ILE A 318 9.17 9.50 4.67
C ILE A 318 8.07 10.54 4.49
N ILE A 319 8.26 11.72 5.08
CA ILE A 319 7.37 12.86 4.96
C ILE A 319 7.92 13.81 3.91
N CYS A 320 7.20 13.96 2.81
CA CYS A 320 7.57 14.86 1.71
C CYS A 320 7.14 16.31 2.01
N GLN A 321 7.65 17.26 1.24
CA GLN A 321 7.41 18.68 1.45
C GLN A 321 5.93 19.11 1.29
N ASN A 322 5.11 18.32 0.58
CA ASN A 322 3.67 18.55 0.41
C ASN A 322 2.84 18.15 1.64
N VAL A 323 3.46 17.60 2.70
CA VAL A 323 2.75 17.06 3.86
C VAL A 323 3.02 17.91 5.11
N LEU A 324 1.97 18.42 5.73
CA LEU A 324 1.99 19.05 7.04
C LEU A 324 1.53 18.03 8.09
N CYS A 325 2.38 17.73 9.06
CA CYS A 325 2.00 16.89 10.20
C CYS A 325 1.50 17.75 11.36
N CYS A 326 0.42 17.34 12.01
CA CYS A 326 -0.14 18.01 13.18
C CYS A 326 -0.64 17.03 14.23
N ALA A 327 -0.80 17.49 15.47
CA ALA A 327 -1.45 16.71 16.53
C ALA A 327 -2.94 16.50 16.23
N ALA A 328 -3.54 15.42 16.75
CA ALA A 328 -4.96 15.11 16.65
C ALA A 328 -5.80 15.98 17.60
N ALA A 329 -5.66 17.31 17.49
CA ALA A 329 -6.38 18.30 18.27
C ALA A 329 -6.98 19.37 17.34
N ALA A 330 -8.23 19.78 17.55
CA ALA A 330 -8.96 20.64 16.62
C ALA A 330 -8.21 21.94 16.27
N PRO A 331 -7.60 22.69 17.20
CA PRO A 331 -6.87 23.91 16.84
C PRO A 331 -5.63 23.64 15.98
N ALA A 332 -4.93 22.52 16.22
CA ALA A 332 -3.74 22.15 15.46
C ALA A 332 -4.13 21.71 14.03
N ILE A 333 -5.20 20.93 13.90
CA ILE A 333 -5.74 20.49 12.60
C ILE A 333 -6.23 21.73 11.81
N GLU A 334 -7.00 22.63 12.43
CA GLU A 334 -7.49 23.85 11.79
C GLU A 334 -6.32 24.72 11.26
N ALA A 335 -5.31 24.94 12.06
CA ALA A 335 -4.13 25.73 11.66
C ALA A 335 -3.40 25.05 10.47
N ALA A 336 -3.25 23.72 10.49
CA ALA A 336 -2.67 22.98 9.40
C ALA A 336 -3.53 23.03 8.12
N LEU A 337 -4.85 22.92 8.22
CA LEU A 337 -5.78 23.03 7.09
C LEU A 337 -5.67 24.41 6.44
N ARG A 338 -5.76 25.48 7.24
CA ARG A 338 -5.63 26.86 6.72
C ARG A 338 -4.30 27.07 6.01
N ARG A 339 -3.19 26.57 6.57
CA ARG A 339 -1.87 26.64 5.94
C ARG A 339 -1.81 25.83 4.65
N ALA A 340 -2.33 24.62 4.65
CA ALA A 340 -2.31 23.73 3.46
C ALA A 340 -3.10 24.31 2.28
N MET A 341 -4.10 25.15 2.54
CA MET A 341 -4.94 25.79 1.52
C MET A 341 -4.37 27.12 1.00
N THR A 342 -3.21 27.58 1.49
CA THR A 342 -2.57 28.80 0.96
C THR A 342 -1.94 28.54 -0.41
N PRO A 343 -1.92 29.56 -1.30
CA PRO A 343 -1.22 29.47 -2.59
C PRO A 343 0.26 29.12 -2.46
N GLU A 344 0.92 29.65 -1.43
CA GLU A 344 2.34 29.41 -1.13
C GLU A 344 2.60 27.93 -0.84
N PHE A 345 1.77 27.30 0.01
CA PHE A 345 1.92 25.88 0.30
C PHE A 345 1.52 24.98 -0.88
N SER A 346 0.52 25.40 -1.65
CA SER A 346 0.16 24.73 -2.90
C SER A 346 1.34 24.68 -3.87
N ALA A 347 2.09 25.79 -4.02
CA ALA A 347 3.29 25.84 -4.84
C ALA A 347 4.38 24.87 -4.33
N VAL A 348 4.60 24.79 -3.01
CA VAL A 348 5.52 23.83 -2.39
C VAL A 348 5.07 22.40 -2.68
N ALA A 349 3.78 22.11 -2.54
CA ALA A 349 3.23 20.78 -2.78
C ALA A 349 3.39 20.33 -4.25
N HIS A 350 3.14 21.22 -5.20
CA HIS A 350 3.33 20.92 -6.63
C HIS A 350 4.80 20.68 -7.01
N ALA A 351 5.74 21.30 -6.31
CA ALA A 351 7.17 21.10 -6.52
C ALA A 351 7.72 19.85 -5.81
N ALA A 352 6.96 19.20 -4.95
CA ALA A 352 7.37 18.04 -4.19
C ALA A 352 7.77 16.88 -5.11
N GLN A 353 8.84 16.17 -4.73
CA GLN A 353 9.32 15.00 -5.46
C GLN A 353 8.99 13.75 -4.66
N SER A 354 8.24 12.83 -5.27
CA SER A 354 7.99 11.53 -4.66
C SER A 354 9.28 10.71 -4.58
N PRO A 355 9.69 10.24 -3.40
CA PRO A 355 10.84 9.34 -3.26
C PRO A 355 10.57 7.97 -3.87
N TYR A 356 9.30 7.65 -4.13
CA TYR A 356 8.85 6.38 -4.71
C TYR A 356 8.79 6.38 -6.23
N ASN A 357 9.19 7.48 -6.88
CA ASN A 357 9.16 7.59 -8.34
C ASN A 357 10.24 6.72 -8.98
N GLY A 358 9.88 5.52 -9.39
CA GLY A 358 10.72 4.58 -10.13
C GLY A 358 10.49 4.57 -11.65
N GLY A 359 9.51 5.30 -12.16
CA GLY A 359 9.09 5.23 -13.57
C GLY A 359 8.43 3.89 -13.89
N ASP A 360 9.08 3.05 -14.70
CA ASP A 360 8.63 1.70 -15.08
C ASP A 360 9.04 0.67 -13.99
N THR A 361 8.44 0.76 -12.82
CA THR A 361 8.75 -0.11 -11.66
C THR A 361 8.51 -1.59 -11.99
N SER A 362 7.34 -1.92 -12.50
CA SER A 362 6.96 -3.29 -12.84
C SER A 362 7.85 -3.87 -13.95
N GLY A 363 8.26 -3.07 -14.93
CA GLY A 363 9.20 -3.49 -15.96
C GLY A 363 10.62 -3.73 -15.43
N LYS A 364 11.08 -2.93 -14.45
CA LYS A 364 12.35 -3.16 -13.76
C LYS A 364 12.32 -4.48 -13.01
N ILE A 365 11.26 -4.75 -12.24
CA ILE A 365 11.09 -6.02 -11.52
C ILE A 365 11.12 -7.20 -12.50
N CYS A 366 10.37 -7.13 -13.59
CA CYS A 366 10.30 -8.19 -14.59
C CYS A 366 11.68 -8.47 -15.21
N ARG A 367 12.44 -7.45 -15.60
CA ARG A 367 13.79 -7.59 -16.15
C ARG A 367 14.76 -8.23 -15.16
N VAL A 368 14.75 -7.80 -13.91
CA VAL A 368 15.60 -8.36 -12.87
C VAL A 368 15.25 -9.84 -12.62
N LEU A 369 13.96 -10.18 -12.51
CA LEU A 369 13.52 -11.57 -12.35
C LEU A 369 14.02 -12.47 -13.49
N ALA A 370 13.96 -11.97 -14.72
CA ALA A 370 14.43 -12.72 -15.90
C ALA A 370 15.94 -12.99 -15.86
N GLN A 371 16.74 -12.06 -15.35
CA GLN A 371 18.19 -12.09 -15.42
C GLN A 371 18.86 -12.63 -14.13
N PHE A 372 18.24 -12.44 -12.96
CA PHE A 372 18.82 -12.79 -11.66
C PHE A 372 19.08 -14.30 -11.54
N ASP A 373 20.26 -14.67 -11.07
CA ASP A 373 20.66 -16.06 -10.84
C ASP A 373 20.19 -16.53 -9.45
N PHE A 374 19.04 -17.19 -9.41
CA PHE A 374 18.45 -17.74 -8.18
C PHE A 374 19.19 -18.97 -7.63
N ALA A 375 20.17 -19.53 -8.35
CA ALA A 375 20.98 -20.63 -7.83
C ALA A 375 22.08 -20.16 -6.88
N LYS A 376 22.41 -18.87 -6.88
CA LYS A 376 23.39 -18.31 -5.95
C LYS A 376 22.87 -18.36 -4.51
N PRO A 377 23.70 -18.85 -3.57
CA PRO A 377 23.31 -18.87 -2.16
C PRO A 377 23.21 -17.44 -1.60
N LYS A 378 22.23 -17.23 -0.74
CA LYS A 378 22.12 -15.99 0.04
C LYS A 378 23.30 -15.93 1.03
N THR A 379 23.96 -14.76 1.07
CA THR A 379 25.06 -14.47 2.00
C THR A 379 24.67 -13.30 2.92
N PHE A 380 25.30 -13.22 4.08
CA PHE A 380 25.19 -12.06 4.96
C PHE A 380 26.25 -11.03 4.58
N TYR A 381 25.85 -9.76 4.52
CA TYR A 381 26.71 -8.64 4.11
C TYR A 381 26.98 -7.70 5.29
N ASP A 382 28.25 -7.46 5.59
CA ASP A 382 28.74 -6.57 6.65
C ASP A 382 29.48 -5.31 6.12
N GLY A 383 29.37 -5.05 4.81
CA GLY A 383 30.08 -3.95 4.18
C GLY A 383 29.34 -2.59 4.24
N PRO A 384 29.90 -1.55 3.60
CA PRO A 384 29.31 -0.21 3.56
C PRO A 384 28.02 -0.18 2.73
N VAL A 385 27.13 0.76 3.07
CA VAL A 385 25.89 0.98 2.33
C VAL A 385 26.16 1.86 1.12
N PRO A 386 25.92 1.40 -0.12
CA PRO A 386 26.07 2.21 -1.32
C PRO A 386 24.93 3.23 -1.49
N GLU A 387 25.09 4.19 -2.41
CA GLU A 387 24.00 5.07 -2.81
C GLU A 387 23.00 4.36 -3.72
N PHE A 388 21.71 4.56 -3.44
CA PHE A 388 20.61 4.05 -4.23
C PHE A 388 19.82 5.17 -4.90
N ASN A 389 19.38 4.94 -6.13
CA ASN A 389 18.53 5.88 -6.85
C ASN A 389 17.48 5.10 -7.67
N PRO A 390 16.16 5.23 -7.36
CA PRO A 390 15.10 4.51 -8.04
C PRO A 390 14.94 4.94 -9.51
N LYS A 391 15.43 6.10 -9.90
CA LYS A 391 15.36 6.61 -11.28
C LYS A 391 16.44 6.05 -12.20
N ARG A 392 17.52 5.45 -11.65
CA ARG A 392 18.57 4.86 -12.48
C ARG A 392 18.07 3.65 -13.25
N SER A 393 18.58 3.46 -14.46
CA SER A 393 18.44 2.20 -15.19
C SER A 393 19.13 1.08 -14.41
N ILE A 394 18.47 -0.08 -14.33
CA ILE A 394 19.05 -1.26 -13.71
C ILE A 394 19.86 -1.98 -14.75
N SER A 395 21.17 -2.14 -14.49
CA SER A 395 22.06 -3.09 -15.19
C SER A 395 22.42 -4.21 -14.22
N LEU A 396 22.31 -5.45 -14.67
CA LEU A 396 22.76 -6.65 -13.97
C LEU A 396 24.12 -7.07 -14.44
#